data_c7eff7f38f60bcd9779f5bafbbf53c59
#
_entry.id   c7eff7f38f60bcd9779f5bafbbf53c59
#
_cell.length_a   1.000
_cell.length_b   1.000
_cell.length_c   1.000
_cell.angle_alpha   90.00
_cell.angle_beta   90.00
_cell.angle_gamma   90.00
#
_symmetry.space_group_name_H-M   'P 1'
#
loop_
_entity.id
_entity.type
_entity.pdbx_description
1 polymer ?
#
loop_
_entity_poly.entity_id
_entity_poly.type
_entity_poly.pdbx_seq_one_letter_code
_entity_poly.pdbx_strand_id
1 'polypeptide(L)'
;MIMSDESMEFLSTILDTPSPTGMEMDAQRLWAEYIKPFTDEQQCDAYGSTWAVLKSSKKNAPTLMLDAHADEIGFSIRHIGENGFVYVERLGGSDVAIARGRRLRFFGTDGEVIGIIGNTAIHIREDLEKAPKLWELYVDFGCDSREEVEALGLRVGDLGVYCDGPLMLNNGKRLVCRALDDRLCGFILAETARNLKEKGIEPAWNIVFANTVQEEVGCIGAAMLTYRIQPDAAICLDVTHATDSPGLNTARYGDVKLGKGGCLCFGPACHPNLNARIEL
;
A
#
# COMPACT_ATOMS: atom_id res chain seq x y z
N MET A 1 -7.25 -12.93 19.12
CA MET A 1 -8.45 -13.24 18.31
C MET A 1 -7.95 -14.10 17.15
N ILE A 2 -8.55 -15.23 16.88
CA ILE A 2 -8.24 -16.03 15.68
C ILE A 2 -9.07 -15.39 14.57
N MET A 3 -8.44 -14.95 13.48
CA MET A 3 -9.15 -14.43 12.32
C MET A 3 -10.00 -15.54 11.69
N SER A 4 -11.16 -15.19 11.13
CA SER A 4 -11.97 -16.16 10.38
C SER A 4 -11.27 -16.55 9.07
N ASP A 5 -11.67 -17.69 8.50
CA ASP A 5 -11.13 -18.10 7.19
C ASP A 5 -11.46 -17.07 6.12
N GLU A 6 -12.63 -16.44 6.15
CA GLU A 6 -13.03 -15.35 5.26
C GLU A 6 -12.13 -14.11 5.39
N SER A 7 -11.80 -13.71 6.63
CA SER A 7 -10.88 -12.60 6.87
C SER A 7 -9.46 -12.91 6.35
N MET A 8 -9.01 -14.16 6.53
CA MET A 8 -7.70 -14.59 6.02
C MET A 8 -7.64 -14.64 4.49
N GLU A 9 -8.72 -15.10 3.86
CA GLU A 9 -8.84 -15.12 2.40
C GLU A 9 -8.84 -13.70 1.83
N PHE A 10 -9.62 -12.80 2.43
CA PHE A 10 -9.63 -11.39 2.03
C PHE A 10 -8.25 -10.75 2.20
N LEU A 11 -7.59 -10.93 3.36
CA LEU A 11 -6.24 -10.41 3.59
C LEU A 11 -5.25 -10.91 2.54
N SER A 12 -5.25 -12.22 2.26
CA SER A 12 -4.35 -12.78 1.25
C SER A 12 -4.63 -12.22 -0.14
N THR A 13 -5.89 -12.12 -0.52
CA THR A 13 -6.31 -11.62 -1.83
C THR A 13 -5.95 -10.16 -2.03
N ILE A 14 -6.26 -9.30 -1.05
CA ILE A 14 -5.98 -7.86 -1.17
C ILE A 14 -4.47 -7.56 -1.16
N LEU A 15 -3.68 -8.33 -0.42
CA LEU A 15 -2.22 -8.21 -0.40
C LEU A 15 -1.56 -8.70 -1.70
N ASP A 16 -2.14 -9.69 -2.38
CA ASP A 16 -1.60 -10.19 -3.65
C ASP A 16 -1.99 -9.33 -4.85
N THR A 17 -3.16 -8.69 -4.79
CA THR A 17 -3.68 -7.83 -5.87
C THR A 17 -2.75 -6.64 -6.09
N PRO A 18 -2.23 -6.42 -7.31
CA PRO A 18 -1.38 -5.27 -7.59
C PRO A 18 -2.14 -3.95 -7.50
N SER A 19 -1.46 -2.93 -6.95
CA SER A 19 -2.03 -1.59 -6.80
C SER A 19 -0.94 -0.52 -6.79
N PRO A 20 -0.03 -0.49 -7.79
CA PRO A 20 0.94 0.60 -7.85
C PRO A 20 0.21 1.93 -7.92
N THR A 21 0.80 2.97 -7.32
CA THR A 21 0.24 4.32 -7.34
C THR A 21 -0.24 4.71 -8.74
N GLY A 22 -1.52 5.05 -8.87
CA GLY A 22 -2.19 5.36 -10.15
C GLY A 22 -2.94 4.18 -10.79
N MET A 23 -2.90 2.97 -10.20
CA MET A 23 -3.62 1.79 -10.69
C MET A 23 -4.29 1.02 -9.53
N GLU A 24 -4.97 1.74 -8.64
CA GLU A 24 -5.49 1.17 -7.38
C GLU A 24 -6.86 0.49 -7.51
N MET A 25 -7.55 0.66 -8.65
CA MET A 25 -8.97 0.33 -8.80
C MET A 25 -9.34 -1.12 -8.51
N ASP A 26 -8.49 -2.09 -8.81
CA ASP A 26 -8.81 -3.50 -8.57
C ASP A 26 -8.75 -3.83 -7.08
N ALA A 27 -7.74 -3.32 -6.36
CA ALA A 27 -7.67 -3.43 -4.90
C ALA A 27 -8.83 -2.67 -4.24
N GLN A 28 -9.20 -1.50 -4.75
CA GLN A 28 -10.34 -0.71 -4.26
C GLN A 28 -11.68 -1.45 -4.42
N ARG A 29 -11.90 -2.14 -5.55
CA ARG A 29 -13.12 -2.95 -5.76
C ARG A 29 -13.21 -4.09 -4.75
N LEU A 30 -12.12 -4.82 -4.56
CA LEU A 30 -12.07 -5.92 -3.57
C LEU A 30 -12.36 -5.40 -2.16
N TRP A 31 -11.75 -4.28 -1.77
CA TRP A 31 -11.99 -3.67 -0.48
C TRP A 31 -13.45 -3.22 -0.31
N ALA A 32 -14.02 -2.56 -1.33
CA ALA A 32 -15.39 -2.10 -1.33
C ALA A 32 -16.40 -3.27 -1.21
N GLU A 33 -16.17 -4.35 -1.95
CA GLU A 33 -17.02 -5.54 -1.88
C GLU A 33 -16.99 -6.18 -0.49
N TYR A 34 -15.80 -6.28 0.12
CA TYR A 34 -15.65 -6.89 1.44
C TYR A 34 -16.32 -6.07 2.54
N ILE A 35 -16.12 -4.75 2.57
CA ILE A 35 -16.68 -3.89 3.64
C ILE A 35 -18.19 -3.64 3.49
N LYS A 36 -18.74 -3.83 2.29
CA LYS A 36 -20.14 -3.50 1.95
C LYS A 36 -21.20 -4.04 2.93
N PRO A 37 -21.16 -5.31 3.38
CA PRO A 37 -22.17 -5.85 4.31
C PRO A 37 -22.17 -5.18 5.69
N PHE A 38 -21.10 -4.50 6.04
CA PHE A 38 -20.85 -3.96 7.38
C PHE A 38 -21.07 -2.46 7.50
N THR A 39 -21.46 -1.79 6.41
CA THR A 39 -21.64 -0.35 6.32
C THR A 39 -22.96 0.03 5.67
N ASP A 40 -23.39 1.28 5.85
CA ASP A 40 -24.69 1.74 5.37
C ASP A 40 -24.61 2.38 3.98
N GLU A 41 -23.47 2.97 3.63
CA GLU A 41 -23.22 3.66 2.35
C GLU A 41 -21.81 3.44 1.87
N GLN A 42 -21.64 3.46 0.55
CA GLN A 42 -20.32 3.43 -0.09
C GLN A 42 -20.26 4.45 -1.23
N GLN A 43 -19.10 5.01 -1.42
CA GLN A 43 -18.81 5.92 -2.52
C GLN A 43 -17.38 5.72 -3.02
N CYS A 44 -17.17 6.07 -4.28
CA CYS A 44 -15.85 6.17 -4.90
C CYS A 44 -15.82 7.49 -5.69
N ASP A 45 -14.74 8.24 -5.58
CA ASP A 45 -14.61 9.46 -6.37
C ASP A 45 -13.93 9.20 -7.72
N ALA A 46 -13.91 10.23 -8.56
CA ALA A 46 -13.28 10.14 -9.89
C ALA A 46 -11.75 9.96 -9.82
N TYR A 47 -11.15 10.18 -8.65
CA TYR A 47 -9.71 9.98 -8.43
C TYR A 47 -9.38 8.54 -8.07
N GLY A 48 -10.37 7.79 -7.57
CA GLY A 48 -10.26 6.39 -7.17
C GLY A 48 -10.30 6.17 -5.66
N SER A 49 -10.28 7.22 -4.83
CA SER A 49 -10.46 7.06 -3.39
C SER A 49 -11.83 6.48 -3.10
N THR A 50 -11.88 5.41 -2.33
CA THR A 50 -13.10 4.69 -1.98
C THR A 50 -13.33 4.78 -0.47
N TRP A 51 -14.57 5.03 -0.08
CA TRP A 51 -14.93 5.05 1.34
C TRP A 51 -16.30 4.45 1.61
N ALA A 52 -16.46 3.97 2.83
CA ALA A 52 -17.71 3.42 3.34
C ALA A 52 -18.12 4.13 4.63
N VAL A 53 -19.40 4.26 4.88
CA VAL A 53 -19.94 4.99 6.03
C VAL A 53 -20.77 4.07 6.89
N LEU A 54 -20.47 4.01 8.18
CA LEU A 54 -21.33 3.44 9.22
C LEU A 54 -21.95 4.59 10.01
N LYS A 55 -23.27 4.74 9.88
CA LYS A 55 -24.00 5.88 10.46
C LYS A 55 -24.32 5.66 11.94
N SER A 56 -24.22 6.72 12.71
CA SER A 56 -24.77 6.78 14.06
C SER A 56 -26.29 6.91 14.03
N SER A 57 -26.97 6.28 14.98
CA SER A 57 -28.41 6.53 15.20
C SER A 57 -28.71 7.92 15.79
N LYS A 58 -27.70 8.63 16.28
CA LYS A 58 -27.85 9.95 16.89
C LYS A 58 -28.06 11.03 15.82
N LYS A 59 -29.03 11.89 16.04
CA LYS A 59 -29.24 13.05 15.19
C LYS A 59 -28.05 14.03 15.28
N ASN A 60 -27.56 14.48 14.15
CA ASN A 60 -26.41 15.39 14.06
C ASN A 60 -25.13 14.82 14.72
N ALA A 61 -24.93 13.54 14.63
CA ALA A 61 -23.68 12.92 15.11
C ALA A 61 -22.48 13.52 14.38
N PRO A 62 -21.36 13.79 15.09
CA PRO A 62 -20.13 14.20 14.45
C PRO A 62 -19.56 13.07 13.59
N THR A 63 -18.62 13.40 12.72
CA THR A 63 -18.01 12.46 11.77
C THR A 63 -16.56 12.20 12.15
N LEU A 64 -16.23 10.92 12.33
CA LEU A 64 -14.87 10.42 12.48
C LEU A 64 -14.44 9.76 11.15
N MET A 65 -13.35 10.20 10.58
CA MET A 65 -12.71 9.54 9.44
C MET A 65 -11.58 8.65 9.92
N LEU A 66 -11.57 7.41 9.49
CA LEU A 66 -10.48 6.45 9.65
C LEU A 66 -9.90 6.24 8.26
N ASP A 67 -8.62 6.53 8.06
CA ASP A 67 -7.98 6.55 6.76
C ASP A 67 -6.80 5.58 6.70
N ALA A 68 -6.66 4.88 5.58
CA ALA A 68 -5.52 4.07 5.18
C ALA A 68 -5.35 4.21 3.66
N HIS A 69 -4.18 3.88 3.12
CA HIS A 69 -4.00 4.00 1.68
C HIS A 69 -4.01 2.67 0.93
N ALA A 70 -4.46 2.72 -0.33
CA ALA A 70 -4.65 1.56 -1.19
C ALA A 70 -3.48 1.32 -2.14
N ASP A 71 -2.66 2.34 -2.38
CA ASP A 71 -1.53 2.22 -3.29
C ASP A 71 -0.32 1.55 -2.63
N GLU A 72 0.59 1.10 -3.46
CA GLU A 72 1.88 0.54 -3.08
C GLU A 72 2.99 1.12 -3.95
N ILE A 73 4.21 1.11 -3.42
CA ILE A 73 5.41 1.48 -4.17
C ILE A 73 5.61 0.58 -5.39
N GLY A 74 6.21 1.15 -6.44
CA GLY A 74 6.43 0.41 -7.69
C GLY A 74 7.36 1.12 -8.64
N PHE A 75 7.16 0.84 -9.91
CA PHE A 75 7.91 1.44 -11.01
C PHE A 75 6.98 1.76 -12.19
N SER A 76 7.36 2.77 -12.96
CA SER A 76 6.74 3.11 -14.24
C SER A 76 7.78 3.03 -15.36
N ILE A 77 7.39 2.52 -16.54
CA ILE A 77 8.25 2.51 -17.70
C ILE A 77 8.48 3.95 -18.18
N ARG A 78 9.72 4.39 -18.15
CA ARG A 78 10.13 5.73 -18.58
C ARG A 78 10.65 5.75 -20.01
N HIS A 79 11.34 4.70 -20.42
CA HIS A 79 11.95 4.62 -21.74
C HIS A 79 12.19 3.17 -22.16
N ILE A 80 11.92 2.84 -23.41
CA ILE A 80 12.24 1.55 -24.02
C ILE A 80 13.41 1.79 -24.98
N GLY A 81 14.54 1.13 -24.70
CA GLY A 81 15.75 1.25 -25.51
C GLY A 81 15.65 0.43 -26.80
N GLU A 82 16.39 0.86 -27.82
CA GLU A 82 16.45 0.15 -29.13
C GLU A 82 17.04 -1.27 -29.00
N ASN A 83 17.75 -1.54 -27.92
CA ASN A 83 18.36 -2.84 -27.58
C ASN A 83 17.49 -3.70 -26.64
N GLY A 84 16.20 -3.40 -26.49
CA GLY A 84 15.24 -4.18 -25.71
C GLY A 84 15.27 -3.94 -24.19
N PHE A 85 16.25 -3.20 -23.64
CA PHE A 85 16.24 -2.85 -22.22
C PHE A 85 15.27 -1.72 -21.93
N VAL A 86 14.54 -1.84 -20.81
CA VAL A 86 13.51 -0.90 -20.41
C VAL A 86 13.95 -0.13 -19.16
N TYR A 87 14.00 1.20 -19.26
CA TYR A 87 14.36 2.08 -18.16
C TYR A 87 13.13 2.54 -17.40
N VAL A 88 13.23 2.56 -16.06
CA VAL A 88 12.09 2.80 -15.20
C VAL A 88 12.27 4.04 -14.32
N GLU A 89 11.15 4.61 -13.90
CA GLU A 89 11.06 5.59 -12.82
C GLU A 89 10.39 4.92 -11.63
N ARG A 90 10.78 5.27 -10.41
CA ARG A 90 10.14 4.73 -9.20
C ARG A 90 8.83 5.45 -8.90
N LEU A 91 7.89 4.72 -8.32
CA LEU A 91 6.70 5.24 -7.68
C LEU A 91 6.90 5.09 -6.17
N GLY A 92 6.75 6.19 -5.43
CA GLY A 92 6.96 6.19 -3.99
C GLY A 92 8.42 5.95 -3.58
N GLY A 93 8.59 5.33 -2.42
CA GLY A 93 9.86 5.14 -1.74
C GLY A 93 10.67 3.91 -2.16
N SER A 94 10.48 3.33 -3.37
CA SER A 94 11.24 2.14 -3.83
C SER A 94 12.76 2.34 -3.72
N ASP A 95 13.43 1.48 -2.93
CA ASP A 95 14.88 1.54 -2.73
C ASP A 95 15.64 0.93 -3.91
N VAL A 96 16.36 1.78 -4.64
CA VAL A 96 17.14 1.38 -5.81
C VAL A 96 18.28 0.42 -5.49
N ALA A 97 18.79 0.43 -4.25
CA ALA A 97 19.88 -0.46 -3.85
C ALA A 97 19.44 -1.92 -3.77
N ILE A 98 18.23 -2.17 -3.27
CA ILE A 98 17.67 -3.53 -3.14
C ILE A 98 16.88 -3.98 -4.37
N ALA A 99 16.61 -3.09 -5.32
CA ALA A 99 15.83 -3.40 -6.52
C ALA A 99 16.58 -4.36 -7.48
N ARG A 100 17.91 -4.30 -7.49
CA ARG A 100 18.76 -5.11 -8.38
C ARG A 100 18.56 -6.60 -8.23
N GLY A 101 18.38 -7.30 -9.36
CA GLY A 101 18.11 -8.73 -9.41
C GLY A 101 16.70 -9.14 -9.00
N ARG A 102 15.83 -8.18 -8.64
CA ARG A 102 14.44 -8.45 -8.30
C ARG A 102 13.57 -8.59 -9.55
N ARG A 103 12.56 -9.41 -9.45
CA ARG A 103 11.53 -9.56 -10.50
C ARG A 103 10.44 -8.52 -10.29
N LEU A 104 10.05 -7.89 -11.39
CA LEU A 104 8.89 -7.00 -11.46
C LEU A 104 7.85 -7.60 -12.40
N ARG A 105 6.58 -7.40 -12.11
CA ARG A 105 5.48 -7.63 -13.03
C ARG A 105 4.90 -6.29 -13.47
N PHE A 106 4.90 -6.06 -14.76
CA PHE A 106 4.32 -4.88 -15.39
C PHE A 106 2.97 -5.21 -15.99
N PHE A 107 2.10 -4.22 -16.07
CA PHE A 107 0.72 -4.34 -16.54
C PHE A 107 0.60 -3.65 -17.90
N GLY A 108 0.84 -4.44 -18.95
CA GLY A 108 0.71 -4.00 -20.34
C GLY A 108 -0.71 -4.18 -20.90
N THR A 109 -0.90 -3.82 -22.16
CA THR A 109 -2.21 -3.93 -22.86
C THR A 109 -2.73 -5.35 -22.95
N ASP A 110 -1.85 -6.34 -23.03
CA ASP A 110 -2.20 -7.75 -23.25
C ASP A 110 -2.11 -8.59 -21.95
N GLY A 111 -1.86 -7.94 -20.81
CA GLY A 111 -1.79 -8.57 -19.50
C GLY A 111 -0.49 -8.31 -18.76
N GLU A 112 -0.17 -9.20 -17.83
CA GLU A 112 1.02 -9.10 -16.99
C GLU A 112 2.27 -9.61 -17.72
N VAL A 113 3.37 -8.86 -17.63
CA VAL A 113 4.68 -9.23 -18.19
C VAL A 113 5.73 -9.15 -17.08
N ILE A 114 6.48 -10.22 -16.88
CA ILE A 114 7.53 -10.28 -15.87
C ILE A 114 8.88 -9.94 -16.49
N GLY A 115 9.58 -8.97 -15.88
CA GLY A 115 10.96 -8.63 -16.19
C GLY A 115 11.85 -8.66 -14.95
N ILE A 116 13.15 -8.59 -15.14
CA ILE A 116 14.16 -8.63 -14.08
C ILE A 116 14.96 -7.34 -14.09
N ILE A 117 15.07 -6.68 -12.94
CA ILE A 117 15.95 -5.51 -12.84
C ILE A 117 17.40 -5.97 -12.98
N GLY A 118 18.02 -5.51 -14.04
CA GLY A 118 19.41 -5.82 -14.37
C GLY A 118 20.42 -5.07 -13.48
N ASN A 119 21.64 -5.53 -13.56
CA ASN A 119 22.77 -4.93 -12.87
C ASN A 119 24.08 -5.35 -13.51
N THR A 120 25.07 -4.46 -13.46
CA THR A 120 26.44 -4.79 -13.87
C THR A 120 27.00 -5.91 -12.99
N ALA A 121 27.54 -6.95 -13.61
CA ALA A 121 28.12 -8.07 -12.89
C ALA A 121 29.26 -7.63 -11.96
N ILE A 122 29.36 -8.26 -10.80
CA ILE A 122 30.32 -7.89 -9.74
C ILE A 122 31.77 -7.89 -10.24
N HIS A 123 32.11 -8.80 -11.18
CA HIS A 123 33.47 -8.95 -11.70
C HIS A 123 33.95 -7.82 -12.61
N ILE A 124 33.02 -7.00 -13.12
CA ILE A 124 33.33 -5.88 -14.04
C ILE A 124 32.77 -4.55 -13.52
N ARG A 125 32.33 -4.51 -12.26
CA ARG A 125 31.84 -3.31 -11.61
C ARG A 125 33.02 -2.53 -10.99
N GLU A 126 33.14 -1.26 -11.33
CA GLU A 126 34.25 -0.40 -10.86
C GLU A 126 34.10 -0.04 -9.38
N ASP A 127 32.88 0.19 -8.91
CA ASP A 127 32.57 0.56 -7.52
C ASP A 127 31.54 -0.44 -6.95
N LEU A 128 31.96 -1.29 -6.02
CA LEU A 128 31.16 -2.36 -5.44
C LEU A 128 30.18 -1.86 -4.39
N GLU A 129 30.46 -0.74 -3.73
CA GLU A 129 29.66 -0.23 -2.62
C GLU A 129 28.60 0.78 -3.07
N LYS A 130 28.76 1.35 -4.26
CA LYS A 130 27.86 2.39 -4.75
C LYS A 130 26.51 1.82 -5.16
N ALA A 131 25.45 2.35 -4.56
CA ALA A 131 24.09 2.11 -5.05
C ALA A 131 23.92 2.69 -6.46
N PRO A 132 23.17 2.03 -7.36
CA PRO A 132 22.88 2.58 -8.68
C PRO A 132 22.05 3.87 -8.52
N LYS A 133 22.19 4.78 -9.45
CA LYS A 133 21.26 5.88 -9.58
C LYS A 133 19.97 5.34 -10.22
N LEU A 134 18.84 5.96 -9.92
CA LEU A 134 17.55 5.52 -10.44
C LEU A 134 17.54 5.37 -11.96
N TRP A 135 18.12 6.32 -12.69
CA TRP A 135 18.16 6.29 -14.16
C TRP A 135 19.15 5.27 -14.75
N GLU A 136 19.93 4.60 -13.91
CA GLU A 136 20.81 3.48 -14.28
C GLU A 136 20.08 2.13 -14.15
N LEU A 137 18.91 2.12 -13.50
CA LEU A 137 18.08 0.91 -13.42
C LEU A 137 17.44 0.62 -14.76
N TYR A 138 17.55 -0.61 -15.19
CA TYR A 138 16.86 -1.15 -16.36
C TYR A 138 16.21 -2.49 -16.03
N VAL A 139 15.14 -2.80 -16.73
CA VAL A 139 14.45 -4.08 -16.67
C VAL A 139 14.73 -4.83 -17.96
N ASP A 140 15.09 -6.09 -17.82
CA ASP A 140 15.31 -7.05 -18.90
C ASP A 140 14.08 -7.96 -19.00
N PHE A 141 13.43 -7.92 -20.15
CA PHE A 141 12.29 -8.78 -20.51
C PHE A 141 12.71 -9.93 -21.45
N GLY A 142 14.01 -10.09 -21.73
CA GLY A 142 14.53 -11.06 -22.67
C GLY A 142 14.32 -10.67 -24.14
N CYS A 143 14.18 -9.38 -24.42
CA CYS A 143 13.97 -8.82 -25.74
C CYS A 143 15.28 -8.25 -26.30
N ASP A 144 15.48 -8.36 -27.62
CA ASP A 144 16.65 -7.86 -28.33
C ASP A 144 16.40 -6.50 -29.00
N SER A 145 15.14 -6.04 -29.03
CA SER A 145 14.74 -4.78 -29.67
C SER A 145 13.57 -4.11 -28.96
N ARG A 146 13.36 -2.82 -29.26
CA ARG A 146 12.18 -2.05 -28.85
C ARG A 146 10.88 -2.71 -29.33
N GLU A 147 10.85 -3.13 -30.58
CA GLU A 147 9.66 -3.71 -31.22
C GLU A 147 9.25 -5.02 -30.51
N GLU A 148 10.20 -5.80 -30.04
CA GLU A 148 9.92 -7.00 -29.25
C GLU A 148 9.30 -6.67 -27.88
N VAL A 149 9.79 -5.61 -27.20
CA VAL A 149 9.18 -5.15 -25.94
C VAL A 149 7.76 -4.65 -26.17
N GLU A 150 7.55 -3.85 -27.23
CA GLU A 150 6.23 -3.34 -27.59
C GLU A 150 5.27 -4.48 -28.02
N ALA A 151 5.80 -5.54 -28.63
CA ALA A 151 5.03 -6.73 -28.96
C ALA A 151 4.57 -7.55 -27.73
N LEU A 152 5.22 -7.36 -26.56
CA LEU A 152 4.72 -7.89 -25.29
C LEU A 152 3.55 -7.07 -24.71
N GLY A 153 3.10 -6.02 -25.43
CA GLY A 153 2.06 -5.10 -24.96
C GLY A 153 2.55 -4.01 -24.01
N LEU A 154 3.87 -3.85 -23.84
CA LEU A 154 4.46 -2.85 -22.94
C LEU A 154 4.73 -1.52 -23.66
N ARG A 155 4.47 -0.42 -22.95
CA ARG A 155 4.68 0.94 -23.45
C ARG A 155 5.19 1.85 -22.33
N VAL A 156 5.69 3.02 -22.71
CA VAL A 156 6.04 4.08 -21.75
C VAL A 156 4.80 4.50 -20.96
N GLY A 157 4.94 4.56 -19.63
CA GLY A 157 3.87 4.87 -18.71
C GLY A 157 3.23 3.63 -18.04
N ASP A 158 3.46 2.42 -18.54
CA ASP A 158 2.97 1.21 -17.88
C ASP A 158 3.63 1.02 -16.52
N LEU A 159 2.83 0.55 -15.56
CA LEU A 159 3.18 0.43 -14.17
C LEU A 159 3.56 -1.00 -13.82
N GLY A 160 4.38 -1.16 -12.81
CA GLY A 160 4.81 -2.47 -12.34
C GLY A 160 5.14 -2.48 -10.86
N VAL A 161 4.99 -3.65 -10.25
CA VAL A 161 5.28 -3.91 -8.84
C VAL A 161 6.25 -5.08 -8.68
N TYR A 162 6.85 -5.23 -7.50
CA TYR A 162 7.62 -6.44 -7.17
C TYR A 162 6.74 -7.68 -7.22
N CYS A 163 7.33 -8.84 -7.58
CA CYS A 163 6.60 -10.11 -7.68
C CYS A 163 6.31 -10.76 -6.32
N ASP A 164 6.74 -10.17 -5.20
CA ASP A 164 6.70 -10.77 -3.88
C ASP A 164 5.29 -10.65 -3.27
N GLY A 165 4.45 -11.63 -3.52
CA GLY A 165 3.13 -11.79 -2.90
C GLY A 165 3.19 -12.20 -1.42
N PRO A 166 2.03 -12.44 -0.78
CA PRO A 166 1.97 -12.83 0.63
C PRO A 166 2.64 -14.18 0.88
N LEU A 167 3.51 -14.23 1.87
CA LEU A 167 4.23 -15.43 2.28
C LEU A 167 4.23 -15.54 3.80
N MET A 168 3.81 -16.71 4.30
CA MET A 168 3.87 -17.02 5.73
C MET A 168 5.21 -17.63 6.10
N LEU A 169 5.90 -17.05 7.08
CA LEU A 169 7.15 -17.51 7.64
C LEU A 169 6.94 -18.14 9.01
N ASN A 170 7.93 -18.92 9.46
CA ASN A 170 7.96 -19.53 10.78
C ASN A 170 6.64 -20.23 11.16
N ASN A 171 6.21 -21.19 10.33
CA ASN A 171 4.98 -21.96 10.54
C ASN A 171 3.74 -21.09 10.79
N GLY A 172 3.54 -20.04 9.98
CA GLY A 172 2.37 -19.18 10.05
C GLY A 172 2.44 -18.05 11.09
N LYS A 173 3.59 -17.86 11.74
CA LYS A 173 3.72 -16.83 12.79
C LYS A 173 4.06 -15.43 12.28
N ARG A 174 4.51 -15.32 11.05
CA ARG A 174 4.90 -14.04 10.44
C ARG A 174 4.42 -14.00 8.99
N LEU A 175 3.84 -12.91 8.61
CA LEU A 175 3.45 -12.60 7.23
C LEU A 175 4.47 -11.62 6.65
N VAL A 176 4.92 -11.88 5.43
CA VAL A 176 5.70 -10.95 4.63
C VAL A 176 5.02 -10.77 3.28
N CYS A 177 4.97 -9.54 2.80
CA CYS A 177 4.43 -9.18 1.49
C CYS A 177 5.01 -7.83 1.07
N ARG A 178 5.05 -7.57 -0.25
CA ARG A 178 5.45 -6.27 -0.81
C ARG A 178 4.53 -5.13 -0.39
N ALA A 179 3.24 -5.43 -0.20
CA ALA A 179 2.15 -4.46 -0.06
C ALA A 179 1.53 -4.43 1.35
N LEU A 180 2.30 -4.80 2.40
CA LEU A 180 1.87 -4.59 3.79
C LEU A 180 1.69 -3.10 4.08
N ASP A 181 2.51 -2.27 3.49
CA ASP A 181 2.37 -0.85 3.35
C ASP A 181 1.44 -0.54 2.18
N ASP A 182 0.22 0.00 2.36
CA ASP A 182 -0.51 0.07 3.65
C ASP A 182 -1.84 -0.70 3.55
N ARG A 183 -1.89 -1.73 2.72
CA ARG A 183 -3.08 -2.59 2.60
C ARG A 183 -3.42 -3.33 3.88
N LEU A 184 -2.42 -3.47 4.78
CA LEU A 184 -2.69 -4.03 6.09
C LEU A 184 -3.66 -3.13 6.87
N CYS A 185 -3.47 -1.82 6.85
CA CYS A 185 -4.39 -0.91 7.53
C CYS A 185 -5.73 -0.79 6.80
N GLY A 186 -5.74 -0.83 5.46
CA GLY A 186 -6.99 -0.97 4.70
C GLY A 186 -7.80 -2.21 5.12
N PHE A 187 -7.15 -3.35 5.31
CA PHE A 187 -7.75 -4.56 5.86
C PHE A 187 -8.25 -4.33 7.31
N ILE A 188 -7.47 -3.69 8.17
CA ILE A 188 -7.85 -3.39 9.56
C ILE A 188 -9.09 -2.51 9.60
N LEU A 189 -9.22 -1.53 8.72
CA LEU A 189 -10.43 -0.71 8.61
C LEU A 189 -11.66 -1.53 8.27
N ALA A 190 -11.58 -2.42 7.29
CA ALA A 190 -12.67 -3.29 6.89
C ALA A 190 -13.09 -4.26 8.01
N GLU A 191 -12.11 -4.88 8.69
CA GLU A 191 -12.36 -5.73 9.86
C GLU A 191 -12.90 -4.96 11.07
N THR A 192 -12.56 -3.69 11.20
CA THR A 192 -13.15 -2.83 12.24
C THR A 192 -14.64 -2.61 11.98
N ALA A 193 -15.03 -2.29 10.74
CA ALA A 193 -16.44 -2.18 10.35
C ALA A 193 -17.20 -3.49 10.59
N ARG A 194 -16.63 -4.63 10.18
CA ARG A 194 -17.16 -5.96 10.42
C ARG A 194 -17.39 -6.22 11.91
N ASN A 195 -16.36 -6.00 12.73
CA ASN A 195 -16.45 -6.21 14.18
C ASN A 195 -17.52 -5.34 14.86
N LEU A 196 -17.66 -4.09 14.47
CA LEU A 196 -18.71 -3.21 14.98
C LEU A 196 -20.11 -3.76 14.64
N LYS A 197 -20.30 -4.15 13.39
CA LYS A 197 -21.58 -4.68 12.89
C LYS A 197 -21.95 -6.01 13.55
N GLU A 198 -21.04 -6.98 13.56
CA GLU A 198 -21.29 -8.32 14.12
C GLU A 198 -21.52 -8.31 15.63
N LYS A 199 -20.88 -7.39 16.35
CA LYS A 199 -21.11 -7.21 17.80
C LYS A 199 -22.31 -6.34 18.13
N GLY A 200 -23.03 -5.80 17.14
CA GLY A 200 -24.15 -4.90 17.33
C GLY A 200 -23.76 -3.60 18.05
N ILE A 201 -22.53 -3.12 17.86
CA ILE A 201 -22.05 -1.88 18.48
C ILE A 201 -22.52 -0.71 17.63
N GLU A 202 -23.43 0.10 18.18
CA GLU A 202 -23.87 1.34 17.57
C GLU A 202 -22.83 2.46 17.81
N PRO A 203 -22.25 3.04 16.75
CA PRO A 203 -21.28 4.10 16.93
C PRO A 203 -21.93 5.40 17.42
N ALA A 204 -21.26 6.11 18.31
CA ALA A 204 -21.71 7.42 18.79
C ALA A 204 -21.49 8.52 17.74
N TRP A 205 -20.61 8.30 16.76
CA TRP A 205 -20.26 9.18 15.65
C TRP A 205 -20.59 8.48 14.33
N ASN A 206 -20.80 9.24 13.27
CA ASN A 206 -20.70 8.65 11.93
C ASN A 206 -19.24 8.25 11.70
N ILE A 207 -18.99 7.03 11.25
CA ILE A 207 -17.64 6.56 10.96
C ILE A 207 -17.49 6.45 9.45
N VAL A 208 -16.52 7.16 8.91
CA VAL A 208 -16.08 7.04 7.51
C VAL A 208 -14.81 6.18 7.50
N PHE A 209 -14.91 5.00 6.91
CA PHE A 209 -13.76 4.15 6.61
C PHE A 209 -13.29 4.54 5.22
N ALA A 210 -12.12 5.13 5.12
CA ALA A 210 -11.54 5.62 3.89
C ALA A 210 -10.35 4.77 3.47
N ASN A 211 -10.35 4.34 2.21
CA ASN A 211 -9.22 3.69 1.57
C ASN A 211 -8.78 4.60 0.43
N THR A 212 -7.79 5.45 0.70
CA THR A 212 -7.40 6.55 -0.18
C THR A 212 -6.32 6.13 -1.18
N VAL A 213 -6.17 6.88 -2.26
CA VAL A 213 -5.20 6.59 -3.33
C VAL A 213 -4.04 7.58 -3.30
N GLN A 214 -2.92 7.21 -3.92
CA GLN A 214 -1.78 8.10 -4.17
C GLN A 214 -1.16 8.70 -2.89
N GLU A 215 -1.06 7.90 -1.83
CA GLU A 215 -0.32 8.28 -0.61
C GLU A 215 1.16 8.39 -0.92
N GLU A 216 1.74 7.40 -1.60
CA GLU A 216 3.16 7.22 -1.89
C GLU A 216 3.80 8.36 -2.72
N VAL A 217 2.97 9.21 -3.31
CA VAL A 217 3.40 10.38 -4.07
C VAL A 217 2.94 11.70 -3.45
N GLY A 218 2.53 11.68 -2.18
CA GLY A 218 2.26 12.88 -1.39
C GLY A 218 0.87 12.99 -0.77
N CYS A 219 0.25 11.90 -0.34
CA CYS A 219 -1.04 11.86 0.39
C CYS A 219 -2.18 12.54 -0.36
N ILE A 220 -2.20 12.46 -1.70
CA ILE A 220 -3.09 13.27 -2.54
C ILE A 220 -4.54 12.89 -2.33
N GLY A 221 -4.86 11.59 -2.32
CA GLY A 221 -6.21 11.08 -2.11
C GLY A 221 -6.76 11.45 -0.74
N ALA A 222 -5.97 11.30 0.32
CA ALA A 222 -6.36 11.67 1.68
C ALA A 222 -6.68 13.16 1.80
N ALA A 223 -5.86 14.04 1.21
CA ALA A 223 -6.10 15.48 1.20
C ALA A 223 -7.41 15.85 0.49
N MET A 224 -7.65 15.26 -0.70
CA MET A 224 -8.86 15.52 -1.49
C MET A 224 -10.11 14.99 -0.78
N LEU A 225 -10.04 13.79 -0.20
CA LEU A 225 -11.18 13.19 0.48
C LEU A 225 -11.51 13.92 1.78
N THR A 226 -10.51 14.33 2.56
CA THR A 226 -10.70 15.13 3.78
C THR A 226 -11.39 16.45 3.45
N TYR A 227 -10.99 17.12 2.37
CA TYR A 227 -11.66 18.34 1.91
C TYR A 227 -13.13 18.11 1.52
N ARG A 228 -13.45 16.96 0.93
CA ARG A 228 -14.83 16.61 0.55
C ARG A 228 -15.69 16.25 1.75
N ILE A 229 -15.18 15.43 2.68
CA ILE A 229 -15.94 14.90 3.83
C ILE A 229 -16.03 15.92 4.96
N GLN A 230 -14.99 16.71 5.17
CA GLN A 230 -14.86 17.66 6.28
C GLN A 230 -15.16 17.01 7.64
N PRO A 231 -14.41 15.94 8.02
CA PRO A 231 -14.65 15.22 9.27
C PRO A 231 -14.33 16.10 10.49
N ASP A 232 -15.05 15.87 11.61
CA ASP A 232 -14.78 16.53 12.90
C ASP A 232 -13.49 16.02 13.55
N ALA A 233 -13.11 14.79 13.25
CA ALA A 233 -11.84 14.18 13.64
C ALA A 233 -11.40 13.14 12.60
N ALA A 234 -10.08 12.92 12.48
CA ALA A 234 -9.53 11.87 11.64
C ALA A 234 -8.44 11.08 12.39
N ILE A 235 -8.35 9.80 12.11
CA ILE A 235 -7.27 8.90 12.53
C ILE A 235 -6.71 8.26 11.26
N CYS A 236 -5.46 8.59 10.92
CA CYS A 236 -4.75 7.97 9.83
C CYS A 236 -3.99 6.75 10.36
N LEU A 237 -4.19 5.62 9.71
CA LEU A 237 -3.49 4.38 9.98
C LEU A 237 -2.41 4.21 8.90
N ASP A 238 -1.26 3.74 9.34
CA ASP A 238 -0.14 3.43 8.46
C ASP A 238 0.79 2.44 9.15
N VAL A 239 1.63 1.75 8.40
CA VAL A 239 2.66 0.88 8.98
C VAL A 239 3.83 1.71 9.50
N THR A 240 4.64 1.13 10.39
CA THR A 240 5.86 1.77 10.88
C THR A 240 7.01 0.77 11.01
N HIS A 241 8.22 1.29 11.15
CA HIS A 241 9.43 0.49 11.24
C HIS A 241 9.53 -0.22 12.60
N ALA A 242 9.64 -1.56 12.58
CA ALA A 242 10.00 -2.32 13.78
C ALA A 242 11.47 -2.07 14.14
N THR A 243 11.73 -1.74 15.41
CA THR A 243 13.08 -1.38 15.90
C THR A 243 13.80 -2.54 16.61
N ASP A 244 13.22 -3.73 16.58
CA ASP A 244 13.87 -5.00 17.00
C ASP A 244 14.68 -5.64 15.86
N SER A 245 14.81 -4.97 14.71
CA SER A 245 15.71 -5.38 13.63
C SER A 245 17.17 -5.04 13.95
N PRO A 246 18.16 -5.85 13.47
CA PRO A 246 19.57 -5.59 13.71
C PRO A 246 20.02 -4.21 13.21
N GLY A 247 20.84 -3.53 14.00
CA GLY A 247 21.46 -2.24 13.63
C GLY A 247 20.60 -1.01 13.91
N LEU A 248 19.40 -1.13 14.46
CA LEU A 248 18.55 0.00 14.81
C LEU A 248 18.80 0.50 16.24
N ASN A 249 18.72 1.82 16.41
CA ASN A 249 18.89 2.48 17.70
C ASN A 249 17.54 2.95 18.25
N THR A 250 17.06 2.30 19.29
CA THR A 250 15.77 2.60 19.93
C THR A 250 15.72 3.99 20.57
N ALA A 251 16.84 4.55 20.99
CA ALA A 251 16.90 5.93 21.50
C ALA A 251 16.61 6.97 20.39
N ARG A 252 16.86 6.61 19.15
CA ARG A 252 16.59 7.47 17.98
C ARG A 252 15.20 7.27 17.39
N TYR A 253 14.71 6.03 17.34
CA TYR A 253 13.52 5.66 16.55
C TYR A 253 12.34 5.18 17.41
N GLY A 254 12.50 5.09 18.74
CA GLY A 254 11.50 4.50 19.63
C GLY A 254 11.66 2.99 19.78
N ASP A 255 10.95 2.40 20.73
CA ASP A 255 10.97 0.95 20.99
C ASP A 255 9.70 0.29 20.41
N VAL A 256 9.72 0.00 19.13
CA VAL A 256 8.62 -0.60 18.37
C VAL A 256 8.99 -2.03 18.01
N LYS A 257 8.18 -3.01 18.41
CA LYS A 257 8.47 -4.44 18.23
C LYS A 257 7.35 -5.16 17.51
N LEU A 258 7.73 -6.05 16.59
CA LEU A 258 6.77 -6.94 15.92
C LEU A 258 5.95 -7.76 16.92
N GLY A 259 4.63 -7.78 16.73
CA GLY A 259 3.69 -8.55 17.54
C GLY A 259 3.37 -7.95 18.92
N LYS A 260 3.69 -6.67 19.14
CA LYS A 260 3.37 -5.95 20.39
C LYS A 260 2.17 -5.02 20.29
N GLY A 261 1.43 -5.07 19.18
CA GLY A 261 0.25 -4.25 18.96
C GLY A 261 0.55 -3.03 18.08
N GLY A 262 -0.42 -2.14 17.98
CA GLY A 262 -0.29 -0.89 17.25
C GLY A 262 0.59 0.13 17.97
N CYS A 263 1.12 1.09 17.22
CA CYS A 263 1.87 2.21 17.73
C CYS A 263 1.06 3.49 17.60
N LEU A 264 1.06 4.31 18.62
CA LEU A 264 0.50 5.64 18.55
C LEU A 264 1.62 6.66 18.30
N CYS A 265 1.45 7.45 17.23
CA CYS A 265 2.42 8.49 16.89
C CYS A 265 2.18 9.74 17.73
N PHE A 266 3.27 10.32 18.25
CA PHE A 266 3.27 11.61 18.94
C PHE A 266 4.11 12.62 18.18
N GLY A 267 3.62 13.81 18.02
CA GLY A 267 4.34 14.89 17.35
C GLY A 267 3.45 16.07 17.01
N PRO A 268 4.00 17.10 16.39
CA PRO A 268 3.24 18.34 16.11
C PRO A 268 2.10 18.15 15.09
N ALA A 269 2.12 17.08 14.31
CA ALA A 269 1.04 16.71 13.38
C ALA A 269 -0.11 15.96 14.06
N CYS A 270 0.08 15.44 15.29
CA CYS A 270 -0.92 14.66 16.00
C CYS A 270 -1.67 15.53 17.01
N HIS A 271 -3.01 15.38 17.05
CA HIS A 271 -3.83 16.16 17.99
C HIS A 271 -3.72 15.57 19.41
N PRO A 272 -3.18 16.30 20.41
CA PRO A 272 -2.85 15.74 21.72
C PRO A 272 -4.06 15.19 22.48
N ASN A 273 -5.22 15.87 22.39
CA ASN A 273 -6.44 15.40 23.06
C ASN A 273 -7.04 14.14 22.42
N LEU A 274 -6.85 13.95 21.11
CA LEU A 274 -7.28 12.72 20.42
C LEU A 274 -6.37 11.56 20.84
N ASN A 275 -5.06 11.78 20.83
CA ASN A 275 -4.09 10.77 21.27
C ASN A 275 -4.38 10.31 22.71
N ALA A 276 -4.59 11.24 23.65
CA ALA A 276 -4.90 10.92 25.02
C ALA A 276 -6.20 10.10 25.21
N ARG A 277 -7.14 10.17 24.25
CA ARG A 277 -8.36 9.34 24.25
C ARG A 277 -8.14 7.95 23.64
N ILE A 278 -7.18 7.82 22.74
CA ILE A 278 -6.82 6.53 22.12
C ILE A 278 -5.97 5.69 23.09
N GLU A 279 -5.17 6.32 23.93
CA GLU A 279 -4.34 5.65 24.95
C GLU A 279 -5.15 5.02 26.09
N LEU A 280 -6.41 5.41 26.31
CA LEU A 280 -7.29 4.88 27.37
C LEU A 280 -7.96 3.57 27.00
#